data_f7104f60c5b2aa955ad833438dab24e4
#
_entry.id   f7104f60c5b2aa955ad833438dab24e4
#
_cell.length_a   1.000
_cell.length_b   1.000
_cell.length_c   1.000
_cell.angle_alpha   90.00
_cell.angle_beta   90.00
_cell.angle_gamma   90.00
#
_symmetry.space_group_name_H-M   'P 1'
#
loop_
_entity.id
_entity.type
_entity.pdbx_description
1 polymer ?
#
loop_
_entity_poly.entity_id
_entity_poly.type
_entity_poly.pdbx_seq_one_letter_code
_entity_poly.pdbx_strand_id
1 'polypeptide(L)'
;MNMRKYLLSGAFAIAMFAAVTPAANSAQVTGNFNVTVALTSVCTMAAIGDLAFGTYTAFQGGALVATPTSATLTCTRGLAGVTANFDTAAPGSTAAAAAANAVGAGVVQGLQYTILATAGAPVAGTAATAGSIGTGDTRPYAITGNMPANQAGDPSQNASPQVRTLMVNY
;
A
#
# COMPACT_ATOMS: atom_id res chain seq x y z
N MET A 1 31.46 -26.63 -109.05
CA MET A 1 32.65 -26.96 -108.27
C MET A 1 32.39 -26.61 -106.82
N ASN A 2 32.38 -27.61 -105.96
CA ASN A 2 31.80 -27.61 -104.60
C ASN A 2 32.67 -26.98 -103.57
N MET A 3 32.08 -26.10 -102.76
CA MET A 3 32.72 -25.62 -101.56
C MET A 3 31.84 -25.83 -100.36
N ARG A 4 32.21 -26.77 -99.55
CA ARG A 4 31.46 -27.16 -98.34
C ARG A 4 31.63 -26.15 -97.23
N LYS A 5 30.49 -25.72 -96.67
CA LYS A 5 30.39 -24.88 -95.51
C LYS A 5 30.57 -25.70 -94.24
N TYR A 6 31.48 -25.35 -93.40
CA TYR A 6 31.59 -25.86 -92.04
C TYR A 6 31.02 -24.75 -91.08
N LEU A 7 29.87 -25.04 -90.51
CA LEU A 7 29.33 -24.31 -89.41
C LEU A 7 30.00 -24.80 -88.14
N LEU A 8 30.82 -23.98 -87.50
CA LEU A 8 31.23 -24.12 -86.12
C LEU A 8 30.16 -23.56 -85.19
N SER A 9 29.42 -24.43 -84.49
CA SER A 9 28.59 -24.09 -83.36
C SER A 9 29.48 -23.91 -82.13
N GLY A 10 29.72 -22.68 -81.72
CA GLY A 10 30.34 -22.39 -80.47
C GLY A 10 29.27 -22.36 -79.32
N ALA A 11 29.27 -23.40 -78.51
CA ALA A 11 28.49 -23.43 -77.29
C ALA A 11 29.20 -22.58 -76.22
N PHE A 12 28.59 -21.48 -75.94
CA PHE A 12 29.01 -20.57 -74.84
C PHE A 12 28.44 -21.12 -73.53
N ALA A 13 29.25 -21.83 -72.73
CA ALA A 13 28.92 -22.28 -71.41
C ALA A 13 29.01 -21.09 -70.45
N ILE A 14 27.88 -20.52 -70.05
CA ILE A 14 27.78 -19.55 -68.97
C ILE A 14 27.91 -20.32 -67.64
N ALA A 15 29.10 -20.32 -67.03
CA ALA A 15 29.28 -20.77 -65.68
C ALA A 15 28.64 -19.77 -64.70
N MET A 16 27.43 -20.11 -64.16
CA MET A 16 26.84 -19.37 -63.03
C MET A 16 27.69 -19.65 -61.79
N PHE A 17 28.49 -18.73 -61.39
CA PHE A 17 29.08 -18.70 -60.06
C PHE A 17 27.97 -18.36 -59.07
N ALA A 18 27.38 -19.37 -58.43
CA ALA A 18 26.56 -19.17 -57.26
C ALA A 18 27.48 -18.61 -56.16
N ALA A 19 27.38 -17.29 -55.91
CA ALA A 19 28.02 -16.66 -54.76
C ALA A 19 27.37 -17.24 -53.50
N VAL A 20 28.00 -18.23 -52.90
CA VAL A 20 27.66 -18.70 -51.55
C VAL A 20 28.10 -17.56 -50.61
N THR A 21 27.16 -16.66 -50.25
CA THR A 21 27.39 -15.73 -49.17
C THR A 21 27.51 -16.52 -47.87
N PRO A 22 28.67 -16.50 -47.18
CA PRO A 22 28.75 -17.13 -45.87
C PRO A 22 27.74 -16.44 -44.97
N ALA A 23 26.74 -17.19 -44.44
CA ALA A 23 25.91 -16.71 -43.38
C ALA A 23 26.83 -16.33 -42.23
N ALA A 24 26.92 -15.02 -41.94
CA ALA A 24 27.64 -14.55 -40.79
C ALA A 24 26.92 -15.10 -39.55
N ASN A 25 27.37 -16.22 -39.04
CA ASN A 25 26.96 -16.73 -37.75
C ASN A 25 27.49 -15.72 -36.71
N SER A 26 26.63 -14.82 -36.22
CA SER A 26 26.99 -14.00 -35.09
C SER A 26 27.19 -14.91 -33.88
N ALA A 27 28.44 -15.16 -33.52
CA ALA A 27 28.75 -15.90 -32.30
C ALA A 27 28.32 -15.04 -31.11
N GLN A 28 27.34 -15.51 -30.38
CA GLN A 28 26.89 -14.85 -29.12
C GLN A 28 27.78 -15.40 -27.99
N VAL A 29 28.42 -14.47 -27.28
CA VAL A 29 29.10 -14.76 -26.02
C VAL A 29 28.17 -14.40 -24.88
N THR A 30 27.88 -15.37 -23.99
CA THR A 30 26.99 -15.20 -22.85
C THR A 30 27.79 -15.25 -21.55
N GLY A 31 27.44 -14.37 -20.60
CA GLY A 31 27.94 -14.39 -19.23
C GLY A 31 26.76 -14.30 -18.24
N ASN A 32 26.86 -15.01 -17.14
CA ASN A 32 25.86 -14.98 -16.08
C ASN A 32 26.34 -14.05 -14.95
N PHE A 33 25.39 -13.30 -14.37
CA PHE A 33 25.62 -12.53 -13.15
C PHE A 33 24.40 -12.63 -12.25
N ASN A 34 24.60 -12.44 -10.94
CA ASN A 34 23.53 -12.45 -9.95
C ASN A 34 23.03 -11.03 -9.71
N VAL A 35 21.71 -10.86 -9.67
CA VAL A 35 21.07 -9.64 -9.18
C VAL A 35 20.53 -9.93 -7.79
N THR A 36 21.03 -9.20 -6.80
CA THR A 36 20.64 -9.37 -5.39
C THR A 36 20.10 -8.07 -4.83
N VAL A 37 19.05 -8.15 -3.98
CA VAL A 37 18.48 -7.03 -3.23
C VAL A 37 18.01 -7.53 -1.86
N ALA A 38 18.15 -6.71 -0.83
CA ALA A 38 17.51 -6.90 0.46
C ALA A 38 16.36 -5.91 0.57
N LEU A 39 15.14 -6.38 0.86
CA LEU A 39 13.95 -5.54 1.04
C LEU A 39 13.64 -5.42 2.54
N THR A 40 13.55 -4.18 3.04
CA THR A 40 13.04 -3.89 4.38
C THR A 40 11.55 -3.58 4.30
N SER A 41 10.76 -4.24 5.14
CA SER A 41 9.32 -3.99 5.23
C SER A 41 9.06 -2.63 5.89
N VAL A 42 8.13 -1.86 5.35
CA VAL A 42 7.72 -0.54 5.84
C VAL A 42 6.22 -0.40 5.72
N CYS A 43 5.60 0.27 6.72
CA CYS A 43 4.23 0.76 6.64
C CYS A 43 4.20 2.28 6.77
N THR A 44 3.28 2.92 6.08
CA THR A 44 2.96 4.34 6.18
C THR A 44 1.47 4.51 6.41
N MET A 45 1.08 5.50 7.22
CA MET A 45 -0.32 5.83 7.47
C MET A 45 -0.62 7.21 6.89
N ALA A 46 -1.71 7.31 6.15
CA ALA A 46 -2.24 8.61 5.71
C ALA A 46 -2.67 9.45 6.91
N ALA A 47 -2.68 10.77 6.76
CA ALA A 47 -3.16 11.67 7.81
C ALA A 47 -4.59 11.30 8.22
N ILE A 48 -4.83 11.30 9.54
CA ILE A 48 -6.14 11.04 10.15
C ILE A 48 -6.81 12.37 10.39
N GLY A 49 -8.05 12.50 9.96
CA GLY A 49 -8.87 13.68 10.28
C GLY A 49 -9.33 13.68 11.74
N ASP A 50 -9.79 14.84 12.22
CA ASP A 50 -10.27 14.98 13.59
C ASP A 50 -11.51 14.12 13.85
N LEU A 51 -11.58 13.54 15.04
CA LEU A 51 -12.76 12.86 15.56
C LEU A 51 -13.54 13.85 16.43
N ALA A 52 -14.56 14.47 15.85
CA ALA A 52 -15.33 15.53 16.50
C ALA A 52 -16.62 14.99 17.12
N PHE A 53 -16.79 15.18 18.43
CA PHE A 53 -18.04 14.85 19.13
C PHE A 53 -19.07 16.00 19.05
N GLY A 54 -18.66 17.22 18.72
CA GLY A 54 -19.53 18.39 18.78
C GLY A 54 -19.72 18.89 20.22
N THR A 55 -20.91 19.41 20.52
CA THR A 55 -21.22 19.97 21.84
C THR A 55 -21.93 18.96 22.72
N TYR A 56 -21.36 18.66 23.89
CA TYR A 56 -21.99 17.85 24.91
C TYR A 56 -22.68 18.78 25.96
N THR A 57 -23.96 18.54 26.18
CA THR A 57 -24.69 19.28 27.27
C THR A 57 -24.64 18.39 28.52
N ALA A 58 -24.22 18.99 29.67
CA ALA A 58 -24.17 18.25 30.93
C ALA A 58 -25.52 17.58 31.24
N PHE A 59 -25.45 16.34 31.70
CA PHE A 59 -26.59 15.48 32.02
C PHE A 59 -27.55 15.17 30.87
N GLN A 60 -27.13 15.38 29.61
CA GLN A 60 -27.98 15.00 28.47
C GLN A 60 -28.34 13.51 28.52
N GLY A 61 -29.58 13.16 28.18
CA GLY A 61 -30.11 11.80 28.28
C GLY A 61 -29.67 10.86 27.15
N GLY A 62 -29.04 11.39 26.10
CA GLY A 62 -28.54 10.62 24.97
C GLY A 62 -27.01 10.58 24.93
N ALA A 63 -26.43 9.46 24.51
CA ALA A 63 -25.01 9.39 24.19
C ALA A 63 -24.68 10.28 22.97
N LEU A 64 -23.49 10.84 22.94
CA LEU A 64 -23.01 11.63 21.81
C LEU A 64 -22.02 10.79 20.99
N VAL A 65 -22.36 10.58 19.74
CA VAL A 65 -21.51 9.83 18.79
C VAL A 65 -20.69 10.82 17.98
N ALA A 66 -19.39 10.59 17.90
CA ALA A 66 -18.51 11.43 17.09
C ALA A 66 -18.80 11.26 15.59
N THR A 67 -18.55 12.33 14.83
CA THR A 67 -18.44 12.23 13.38
C THR A 67 -17.30 11.27 13.03
N PRO A 68 -17.56 10.14 12.32
CA PRO A 68 -16.51 9.18 11.99
C PRO A 68 -15.41 9.80 11.14
N THR A 69 -14.17 9.39 11.40
CA THR A 69 -13.02 9.69 10.55
C THR A 69 -12.37 8.39 10.09
N SER A 70 -11.40 8.49 9.20
CA SER A 70 -10.73 7.31 8.64
C SER A 70 -9.26 7.55 8.41
N ALA A 71 -8.50 6.46 8.37
CA ALA A 71 -7.11 6.43 7.98
C ALA A 71 -6.89 5.29 6.98
N THR A 72 -5.88 5.42 6.14
CA THR A 72 -5.43 4.33 5.27
C THR A 72 -3.98 4.00 5.60
N LEU A 73 -3.75 2.75 5.93
CA LEU A 73 -2.43 2.17 6.10
C LEU A 73 -1.97 1.60 4.75
N THR A 74 -0.74 1.92 4.34
CA THR A 74 -0.09 1.33 3.17
C THR A 74 1.19 0.65 3.61
N CYS A 75 1.33 -0.65 3.35
CA CYS A 75 2.47 -1.46 3.76
C CYS A 75 3.19 -2.09 2.57
N THR A 76 4.40 -2.55 2.80
CA THR A 76 5.07 -3.48 1.88
C THR A 76 4.14 -4.65 1.56
N ARG A 77 4.06 -5.03 0.30
CA ARG A 77 3.19 -6.11 -0.17
C ARG A 77 3.49 -7.44 0.54
N GLY A 78 2.45 -8.16 0.94
CA GLY A 78 2.54 -9.46 1.60
C GLY A 78 2.93 -9.40 3.08
N LEU A 79 2.91 -8.20 3.71
CA LEU A 79 3.18 -8.07 5.13
C LEU A 79 2.03 -8.64 5.96
N ALA A 80 2.34 -9.59 6.84
CA ALA A 80 1.39 -10.23 7.74
C ALA A 80 1.57 -9.74 9.19
N GLY A 81 0.61 -10.03 10.06
CA GLY A 81 0.72 -9.79 11.51
C GLY A 81 0.52 -8.34 11.95
N VAL A 82 -0.04 -7.49 11.08
CA VAL A 82 -0.29 -6.08 11.42
C VAL A 82 -1.32 -5.97 12.54
N THR A 83 -0.94 -5.31 13.64
CA THR A 83 -1.79 -5.03 14.80
C THR A 83 -1.92 -3.53 15.02
N ALA A 84 -3.07 -3.09 15.55
CA ALA A 84 -3.32 -1.69 15.86
C ALA A 84 -3.57 -1.47 17.35
N ASN A 85 -3.18 -0.30 17.86
CA ASN A 85 -3.45 0.14 19.22
C ASN A 85 -3.54 1.66 19.26
N PHE A 86 -4.21 2.22 20.28
CA PHE A 86 -4.11 3.65 20.58
C PHE A 86 -2.98 3.89 21.59
N ASP A 87 -2.42 5.09 21.57
CA ASP A 87 -1.52 5.54 22.62
C ASP A 87 -2.27 5.75 23.96
N THR A 88 -1.51 5.85 25.03
CA THR A 88 -2.01 6.18 26.36
C THR A 88 -1.39 7.48 26.90
N ALA A 89 -0.86 8.33 26.01
CA ALA A 89 -0.16 9.56 26.39
C ALA A 89 -1.13 10.65 26.91
N ALA A 90 -2.39 10.66 26.41
CA ALA A 90 -3.38 11.62 26.85
C ALA A 90 -3.82 11.33 28.31
N PRO A 91 -3.97 12.33 29.17
CA PRO A 91 -4.37 12.14 30.57
C PRO A 91 -5.69 11.36 30.70
N GLY A 92 -5.73 10.37 31.59
CA GLY A 92 -6.88 9.50 31.82
C GLY A 92 -7.21 8.55 30.65
N SER A 93 -6.29 8.38 29.71
CA SER A 93 -6.52 7.49 28.57
C SER A 93 -6.10 6.05 28.84
N THR A 94 -6.81 5.14 28.20
CA THR A 94 -6.49 3.71 28.13
C THR A 94 -6.52 3.23 26.69
N ALA A 95 -5.86 2.11 26.46
CA ALA A 95 -5.85 1.49 25.15
C ALA A 95 -5.80 -0.03 25.29
N ALA A 96 -6.40 -0.72 24.34
CA ALA A 96 -6.31 -2.17 24.19
C ALA A 96 -6.25 -2.53 22.70
N ALA A 97 -5.36 -3.43 22.36
CA ALA A 97 -5.30 -4.02 21.03
C ALA A 97 -6.34 -5.13 20.91
N ALA A 98 -7.03 -5.18 19.79
CA ALA A 98 -7.98 -6.25 19.46
C ALA A 98 -7.63 -6.77 18.05
N ALA A 99 -6.53 -7.50 17.95
CA ALA A 99 -5.94 -7.94 16.69
C ALA A 99 -5.65 -6.75 15.75
N ALA A 100 -6.32 -6.68 14.59
CA ALA A 100 -6.15 -5.57 13.66
C ALA A 100 -6.89 -4.30 14.09
N ASN A 101 -7.83 -4.37 15.06
CA ASN A 101 -8.57 -3.24 15.59
C ASN A 101 -7.87 -2.63 16.80
N ALA A 102 -8.20 -1.37 17.11
CA ALA A 102 -7.75 -0.72 18.35
C ALA A 102 -8.94 -0.15 19.11
N VAL A 103 -8.96 -0.36 20.43
CA VAL A 103 -9.95 0.21 21.35
C VAL A 103 -9.24 1.15 22.30
N GLY A 104 -9.82 2.32 22.54
CA GLY A 104 -9.31 3.29 23.50
C GLY A 104 -10.44 3.95 24.27
N ALA A 105 -10.11 4.48 25.44
CA ALA A 105 -10.96 5.35 26.20
C ALA A 105 -10.16 6.55 26.72
N GLY A 106 -10.82 7.58 27.15
CA GLY A 106 -10.19 8.76 27.72
C GLY A 106 -11.20 9.66 28.43
N VAL A 107 -10.69 10.75 28.97
CA VAL A 107 -11.47 11.80 29.62
C VAL A 107 -11.02 13.16 29.06
N VAL A 108 -11.94 13.92 28.53
CA VAL A 108 -11.73 15.30 28.04
C VAL A 108 -12.79 16.20 28.66
N GLN A 109 -12.39 17.32 29.26
CA GLN A 109 -13.30 18.24 30.01
C GLN A 109 -14.22 17.51 31.03
N GLY A 110 -13.63 16.53 31.75
CA GLY A 110 -14.38 15.70 32.70
C GLY A 110 -15.38 14.73 32.08
N LEU A 111 -15.44 14.62 30.75
CA LEU A 111 -16.32 13.73 30.02
C LEU A 111 -15.56 12.49 29.59
N GLN A 112 -16.05 11.32 29.95
CA GLN A 112 -15.53 10.05 29.46
C GLN A 112 -15.91 9.87 28.00
N TYR A 113 -15.00 9.31 27.22
CA TYR A 113 -15.26 8.86 25.86
C TYR A 113 -14.61 7.51 25.57
N THR A 114 -15.13 6.81 24.59
CA THR A 114 -14.48 5.65 23.98
C THR A 114 -14.23 5.90 22.51
N ILE A 115 -13.16 5.33 22.00
CA ILE A 115 -12.82 5.36 20.58
C ILE A 115 -12.53 3.95 20.09
N LEU A 116 -12.87 3.70 18.83
CA LEU A 116 -12.66 2.42 18.17
C LEU A 116 -12.09 2.69 16.79
N ALA A 117 -10.95 2.09 16.48
CA ALA A 117 -10.46 2.00 15.10
C ALA A 117 -10.72 0.57 14.60
N THR A 118 -11.60 0.45 13.64
CA THR A 118 -11.96 -0.81 13.00
C THR A 118 -11.20 -0.96 11.70
N ALA A 119 -10.39 -2.01 11.60
CA ALA A 119 -9.70 -2.34 10.37
C ALA A 119 -10.68 -2.91 9.34
N GLY A 120 -10.69 -2.33 8.16
CA GLY A 120 -11.36 -2.90 7.01
C GLY A 120 -10.58 -4.08 6.40
N ALA A 121 -11.15 -4.69 5.40
CA ALA A 121 -10.47 -5.74 4.64
C ALA A 121 -9.19 -5.19 3.99
N PRO A 122 -8.07 -5.92 4.05
CA PRO A 122 -6.87 -5.52 3.33
C PRO A 122 -7.10 -5.64 1.83
N VAL A 123 -6.57 -4.67 1.09
CA VAL A 123 -6.54 -4.68 -0.37
C VAL A 123 -5.11 -4.98 -0.80
N ALA A 124 -4.94 -6.10 -1.48
CA ALA A 124 -3.61 -6.52 -1.94
C ALA A 124 -3.08 -5.58 -3.02
N GLY A 125 -1.84 -5.19 -2.88
CA GLY A 125 -1.11 -4.47 -3.90
C GLY A 125 -0.80 -5.35 -5.12
N THR A 126 -0.35 -4.73 -6.19
CA THR A 126 0.08 -5.43 -7.41
C THR A 126 1.55 -5.85 -7.32
N ALA A 127 1.88 -7.03 -7.85
CA ALA A 127 3.27 -7.43 -7.97
C ALA A 127 3.97 -6.61 -9.06
N ALA A 128 5.26 -6.34 -8.86
CA ALA A 128 6.09 -5.77 -9.92
C ALA A 128 6.28 -6.76 -11.06
N THR A 129 6.33 -6.27 -12.28
CA THR A 129 6.68 -7.02 -13.50
C THR A 129 7.71 -6.23 -14.29
N ALA A 130 8.34 -6.86 -15.29
CA ALA A 130 9.25 -6.16 -16.18
C ALA A 130 8.52 -4.97 -16.85
N GLY A 131 9.01 -3.75 -16.62
CA GLY A 131 8.39 -2.51 -17.12
C GLY A 131 7.24 -1.94 -16.29
N SER A 132 6.88 -2.55 -15.17
CA SER A 132 5.85 -2.03 -14.24
C SER A 132 6.27 -2.20 -12.79
N ILE A 133 6.24 -1.11 -12.03
CA ILE A 133 6.45 -1.15 -10.58
C ILE A 133 5.20 -1.68 -9.88
N GLY A 134 5.40 -2.50 -8.83
CA GLY A 134 4.32 -2.98 -8.00
C GLY A 134 3.80 -1.92 -7.04
N THR A 135 2.71 -2.23 -6.33
CA THR A 135 2.12 -1.39 -5.29
C THR A 135 2.10 -2.13 -3.95
N GLY A 136 2.12 -1.38 -2.84
CA GLY A 136 1.94 -1.94 -1.50
C GLY A 136 0.52 -2.40 -1.23
N ASP A 137 0.36 -3.22 -0.19
CA ASP A 137 -0.96 -3.57 0.34
C ASP A 137 -1.54 -2.40 1.12
N THR A 138 -2.85 -2.18 1.01
CA THR A 138 -3.54 -1.11 1.76
C THR A 138 -4.59 -1.69 2.69
N ARG A 139 -4.81 -1.01 3.83
CA ARG A 139 -5.87 -1.34 4.77
C ARG A 139 -6.53 -0.06 5.28
N PRO A 140 -7.83 0.13 5.07
CA PRO A 140 -8.56 1.24 5.65
C PRO A 140 -8.86 0.97 7.13
N TYR A 141 -8.88 2.03 7.93
CA TYR A 141 -9.36 2.05 9.30
C TYR A 141 -10.52 3.04 9.41
N ALA A 142 -11.66 2.59 9.90
CA ALA A 142 -12.75 3.47 10.29
C ALA A 142 -12.59 3.80 11.78
N ILE A 143 -12.54 5.08 12.13
CA ILE A 143 -12.38 5.54 13.50
C ILE A 143 -13.68 6.18 13.95
N THR A 144 -14.25 5.64 15.03
CA THR A 144 -15.51 6.08 15.63
C THR A 144 -15.30 6.41 17.09
N GLY A 145 -16.21 7.18 17.67
CA GLY A 145 -16.17 7.53 19.08
C GLY A 145 -17.56 7.65 19.70
N ASN A 146 -17.64 7.43 20.99
CA ASN A 146 -18.87 7.54 21.76
C ASN A 146 -18.61 8.17 23.12
N MET A 147 -19.40 9.18 23.49
CA MET A 147 -19.49 9.76 24.84
C MET A 147 -20.78 9.28 25.49
N PRO A 148 -20.75 8.59 26.63
CA PRO A 148 -21.94 8.15 27.34
C PRO A 148 -22.85 9.32 27.74
N ALA A 149 -24.15 9.04 27.90
CA ALA A 149 -25.13 9.97 28.43
C ALA A 149 -24.90 10.28 29.93
N ASN A 150 -25.61 11.27 30.46
CA ASN A 150 -25.72 11.60 31.87
C ASN A 150 -24.39 11.98 32.58
N GLN A 151 -23.42 12.50 31.86
CA GLN A 151 -22.17 12.99 32.44
C GLN A 151 -22.29 14.46 32.82
N ALA A 152 -21.71 14.83 33.95
CA ALA A 152 -21.68 16.20 34.41
C ALA A 152 -20.69 17.07 33.62
N GLY A 153 -19.53 16.48 33.32
CA GLY A 153 -18.38 17.20 32.77
C GLY A 153 -17.68 18.09 33.80
N ASP A 154 -16.47 18.50 33.49
CA ASP A 154 -15.66 19.47 34.22
C ASP A 154 -14.74 20.17 33.23
N PRO A 155 -15.06 21.42 32.81
CA PRO A 155 -14.27 22.14 31.82
C PRO A 155 -12.81 22.40 32.23
N SER A 156 -12.47 22.28 33.51
CA SER A 156 -11.11 22.43 34.03
C SER A 156 -10.29 21.15 33.92
N GLN A 157 -10.94 19.99 33.71
CA GLN A 157 -10.30 18.69 33.66
C GLN A 157 -10.00 18.28 32.21
N ASN A 158 -8.71 18.09 31.88
CA ASN A 158 -8.23 17.62 30.60
C ASN A 158 -8.75 18.46 29.41
N ALA A 159 -7.97 19.44 29.02
CA ALA A 159 -8.35 20.40 27.96
C ALA A 159 -8.73 19.71 26.63
N SER A 160 -9.62 20.35 25.90
CA SER A 160 -9.94 20.03 24.51
C SER A 160 -9.18 20.99 23.58
N PRO A 161 -8.63 20.54 22.43
CA PRO A 161 -8.63 19.15 21.94
C PRO A 161 -7.66 18.24 22.69
N GLN A 162 -7.97 16.94 22.72
CA GLN A 162 -7.08 15.91 23.23
C GLN A 162 -6.49 15.11 22.07
N VAL A 163 -5.16 15.05 21.98
CA VAL A 163 -4.46 14.29 20.92
C VAL A 163 -4.46 12.81 21.27
N ARG A 164 -4.86 11.99 20.34
CA ARG A 164 -4.77 10.53 20.41
C ARG A 164 -4.05 10.00 19.16
N THR A 165 -3.17 9.06 19.35
CA THR A 165 -2.38 8.46 18.26
C THR A 165 -2.81 7.02 18.02
N LEU A 166 -3.14 6.68 16.78
CA LEU A 166 -3.29 5.31 16.33
C LEU A 166 -1.91 4.77 15.95
N MET A 167 -1.45 3.78 16.69
CA MET A 167 -0.18 3.09 16.45
C MET A 167 -0.42 1.79 15.72
N VAL A 168 0.41 1.47 14.75
CA VAL A 168 0.37 0.20 14.02
C VAL A 168 1.73 -0.48 14.14
N ASN A 169 1.71 -1.72 14.62
CA ASN A 169 2.88 -2.58 14.73
C ASN A 169 2.84 -3.64 13.62
N TYR A 170 4.03 -3.90 13.02
CA TYR A 170 4.20 -4.82 11.90
C TYR A 170 5.56 -5.51 11.89
#